data_c11ce352457327053c2d41daa8d458cd
#
_entry.id   c11ce352457327053c2d41daa8d458cd
#
_cell.length_a   1.000
_cell.length_b   1.000
_cell.length_c   1.000
_cell.angle_alpha   90.00
_cell.angle_beta   90.00
_cell.angle_gamma   90.00
#
_symmetry.space_group_name_H-M   'P 1'
#
loop_
_entity.id
_entity.type
_entity.pdbx_description
1 polymer ?
#
loop_
_entity_poly.entity_id
_entity_poly.type
_entity_poly.pdbx_seq_one_letter_code
_entity_poly.pdbx_strand_id
1 'polypeptide(L)'
;AREAGAAVPPAPLGTAKGVETMFRNAFRTEMELLALAATKANIMISLNGFIVSALMVSGAFIFSSSPEFLIPAGIFMLTAAASIVCALLSASPERVGRLQETWRWLKDVCRRKARLRDFKTRVSHNPTVHFFGDSPNILIYEDRAKIPKDRYWQMMQDIMNDREQIYYRMSEELYWLGLMADKQFKFLHMSYVVFRWGLLASVIAFTVVKTLPSVIPAMQAQKQAAHLQTL
;
A
#
# COMPACT_ATOMS: atom_id res chain seq x y z
N ALA A 1 -51.68 7.64 31.34
CA ALA A 1 -50.41 8.18 31.85
C ALA A 1 -49.31 7.16 31.50
N ARG A 2 -48.51 7.44 30.47
CA ARG A 2 -47.30 6.68 30.17
C ARG A 2 -46.19 7.32 30.96
N GLU A 3 -45.65 6.59 31.88
CA GLU A 3 -44.42 6.96 32.58
C GLU A 3 -43.29 7.11 31.55
N ALA A 4 -42.73 8.33 31.47
CA ALA A 4 -41.52 8.61 30.69
C ALA A 4 -40.42 7.79 31.31
N GLY A 5 -39.93 6.80 30.56
CA GLY A 5 -38.78 5.99 30.96
C GLY A 5 -37.59 6.91 31.25
N ALA A 6 -37.19 6.95 32.50
CA ALA A 6 -36.01 7.64 32.94
C ALA A 6 -34.79 7.11 32.14
N ALA A 7 -34.15 7.98 31.40
CA ALA A 7 -32.92 7.65 30.68
C ALA A 7 -31.89 7.14 31.69
N VAL A 8 -31.48 5.90 31.56
CA VAL A 8 -30.41 5.32 32.36
C VAL A 8 -29.17 6.22 32.18
N PRO A 9 -28.63 6.78 33.28
CA PRO A 9 -27.44 7.63 33.16
C PRO A 9 -26.31 6.78 32.55
N PRO A 10 -25.54 7.37 31.61
CA PRO A 10 -24.43 6.65 30.99
C PRO A 10 -23.48 6.11 32.05
N ALA A 11 -23.08 4.86 31.93
CA ALA A 11 -22.17 4.21 32.86
C ALA A 11 -20.90 5.10 33.03
N PRO A 12 -20.36 5.26 34.23
CA PRO A 12 -19.23 6.15 34.47
C PRO A 12 -18.07 5.66 33.59
N LEU A 13 -17.53 6.56 32.76
CA LEU A 13 -16.26 6.37 32.08
C LEU A 13 -15.24 5.92 33.15
N GLY A 14 -14.48 4.87 32.87
CA GLY A 14 -13.50 4.31 33.77
C GLY A 14 -12.63 5.39 34.44
N THR A 15 -11.82 5.05 35.43
CA THR A 15 -10.98 6.03 36.13
C THR A 15 -10.12 6.80 35.09
N ALA A 16 -9.90 8.10 35.27
CA ALA A 16 -9.10 8.93 34.37
C ALA A 16 -7.74 8.29 34.02
N LYS A 17 -7.09 7.67 35.01
CA LYS A 17 -5.84 6.93 34.84
C LYS A 17 -6.00 5.68 33.93
N GLY A 18 -7.12 4.97 34.05
CA GLY A 18 -7.42 3.81 33.20
C GLY A 18 -7.62 4.21 31.74
N VAL A 19 -8.36 5.27 31.48
CA VAL A 19 -8.61 5.81 30.14
C VAL A 19 -7.29 6.30 29.52
N GLU A 20 -6.47 7.06 30.25
CA GLU A 20 -5.15 7.51 29.79
C GLU A 20 -4.24 6.33 29.42
N THR A 21 -4.20 5.30 30.27
CA THR A 21 -3.39 4.10 30.03
C THR A 21 -3.86 3.36 28.78
N MET A 22 -5.17 3.26 28.56
CA MET A 22 -5.77 2.65 27.37
C MET A 22 -5.33 3.41 26.09
N PHE A 23 -5.47 4.72 26.06
CA PHE A 23 -5.05 5.53 24.91
C PHE A 23 -3.55 5.42 24.64
N ARG A 24 -2.72 5.48 25.67
CA ARG A 24 -1.26 5.34 25.54
C ARG A 24 -0.88 3.99 24.96
N ASN A 25 -1.50 2.90 25.44
CA ASN A 25 -1.23 1.56 24.92
C ASN A 25 -1.73 1.40 23.49
N ALA A 26 -2.93 1.89 23.17
CA ALA A 26 -3.48 1.84 21.82
C ALA A 26 -2.60 2.63 20.82
N PHE A 27 -2.21 3.85 21.17
CA PHE A 27 -1.31 4.66 20.37
C PHE A 27 0.04 3.97 20.13
N ARG A 28 0.63 3.40 21.17
CA ARG A 28 1.88 2.64 21.05
C ARG A 28 1.73 1.45 20.10
N THR A 29 0.65 0.70 20.23
CA THR A 29 0.37 -0.44 19.35
C THR A 29 0.24 -0.02 17.90
N GLU A 30 -0.49 1.06 17.61
CA GLU A 30 -0.63 1.56 16.24
C GLU A 30 0.73 2.04 15.67
N MET A 31 1.55 2.70 16.45
CA MET A 31 2.89 3.11 16.03
C MET A 31 3.80 1.91 15.76
N GLU A 32 3.74 0.87 16.58
CA GLU A 32 4.48 -0.38 16.37
C GLU A 32 4.01 -1.11 15.09
N LEU A 33 2.70 -1.11 14.80
CA LEU A 33 2.14 -1.66 13.56
C LEU A 33 2.63 -0.89 12.32
N LEU A 34 2.62 0.44 12.36
CA LEU A 34 3.13 1.28 11.28
C LEU A 34 4.63 1.03 11.03
N ALA A 35 5.44 0.96 12.09
CA ALA A 35 6.86 0.64 12.00
C ALA A 35 7.11 -0.76 11.41
N LEU A 36 6.30 -1.75 11.79
CA LEU A 36 6.36 -3.10 11.25
C LEU A 36 6.01 -3.13 9.75
N ALA A 37 4.97 -2.40 9.34
CA ALA A 37 4.58 -2.29 7.93
C ALA A 37 5.70 -1.66 7.09
N ALA A 38 6.31 -0.58 7.57
CA ALA A 38 7.44 0.08 6.92
C ALA A 38 8.66 -0.85 6.80
N THR A 39 8.99 -1.59 7.86
CA THR A 39 10.09 -2.56 7.86
C THR A 39 9.86 -3.67 6.83
N LYS A 40 8.66 -4.24 6.78
CA LYS A 40 8.30 -5.25 5.78
C LYS A 40 8.33 -4.71 4.36
N ALA A 41 7.89 -3.47 4.14
CA ALA A 41 7.97 -2.82 2.83
C ALA A 41 9.43 -2.64 2.38
N ASN A 42 10.31 -2.21 3.28
CA ASN A 42 11.74 -2.06 3.00
C ASN A 42 12.40 -3.40 2.64
N ILE A 43 12.05 -4.48 3.33
CA ILE A 43 12.54 -5.83 3.00
C ILE A 43 12.09 -6.22 1.59
N MET A 44 10.83 -5.97 1.22
CA MET A 44 10.31 -6.26 -0.12
C MET A 44 11.00 -5.45 -1.21
N ILE A 45 11.26 -4.17 -0.98
CA ILE A 45 12.00 -3.30 -1.91
C ILE A 45 13.43 -3.83 -2.09
N SER A 46 14.12 -4.14 -1.00
CA SER A 46 15.51 -4.62 -1.03
C SER A 46 15.63 -5.98 -1.71
N LEU A 47 14.73 -6.92 -1.41
CA LEU A 47 14.70 -8.24 -2.03
C LEU A 47 14.48 -8.14 -3.54
N ASN A 48 13.43 -7.43 -3.96
CA ASN A 48 13.13 -7.23 -5.38
C ASN A 48 14.27 -6.48 -6.10
N GLY A 49 14.81 -5.44 -5.48
CA GLY A 49 15.92 -4.67 -6.02
C GLY A 49 17.17 -5.52 -6.21
N PHE A 50 17.51 -6.37 -5.24
CA PHE A 50 18.63 -7.30 -5.35
C PHE A 50 18.45 -8.29 -6.51
N ILE A 51 17.28 -8.90 -6.63
CA ILE A 51 17.01 -9.88 -7.69
C ILE A 51 17.01 -9.20 -9.07
N VAL A 52 16.42 -8.01 -9.21
CA VAL A 52 16.44 -7.24 -10.45
C VAL A 52 17.89 -6.89 -10.84
N SER A 53 18.71 -6.46 -9.90
CA SER A 53 20.12 -6.15 -10.14
C SER A 53 20.90 -7.40 -10.60
N ALA A 54 20.68 -8.53 -9.94
CA ALA A 54 21.31 -9.81 -10.32
C ALA A 54 20.90 -10.24 -11.74
N LEU A 55 19.63 -10.09 -12.09
CA LEU A 55 19.14 -10.38 -13.44
C LEU A 55 19.69 -9.43 -14.50
N MET A 56 19.86 -8.15 -14.18
CA MET A 56 20.49 -7.19 -15.11
C MET A 56 21.95 -7.55 -15.41
N VAL A 57 22.72 -7.92 -14.38
CA VAL A 57 24.12 -8.31 -14.56
C VAL A 57 24.23 -9.65 -15.31
N SER A 58 23.46 -10.65 -14.91
CA SER A 58 23.51 -12.00 -15.52
C SER A 58 22.83 -12.03 -16.89
N GLY A 59 21.85 -11.18 -17.11
CA GLY A 59 21.03 -11.14 -18.33
C GLY A 59 21.88 -10.82 -19.58
N ALA A 60 22.86 -9.96 -19.47
CA ALA A 60 23.77 -9.64 -20.56
C ALA A 60 24.45 -10.88 -21.16
N PHE A 61 24.83 -11.83 -20.31
CA PHE A 61 25.44 -13.09 -20.75
C PHE A 61 24.42 -14.13 -21.19
N ILE A 62 23.31 -14.27 -20.49
CA ILE A 62 22.27 -15.27 -20.77
C ILE A 62 21.53 -14.98 -22.07
N PHE A 63 21.18 -13.72 -22.31
CA PHE A 63 20.38 -13.33 -23.48
C PHE A 63 21.18 -13.36 -24.77
N SER A 64 22.50 -13.16 -24.73
CA SER A 64 23.37 -13.30 -25.89
C SER A 64 23.49 -14.77 -26.33
N SER A 65 23.44 -15.72 -25.38
CA SER A 65 23.57 -17.15 -25.66
C SER A 65 22.23 -17.84 -25.94
N SER A 66 21.15 -17.34 -25.37
CA SER A 66 19.84 -17.98 -25.47
C SER A 66 18.71 -16.92 -25.34
N PRO A 67 18.29 -16.34 -26.45
CA PRO A 67 17.29 -15.25 -26.47
C PRO A 67 15.91 -15.68 -25.94
N GLU A 68 15.65 -16.97 -25.88
CA GLU A 68 14.40 -17.56 -25.38
C GLU A 68 14.12 -17.19 -23.91
N PHE A 69 15.17 -16.97 -23.11
CA PHE A 69 15.03 -16.56 -21.69
C PHE A 69 14.59 -15.11 -21.50
N LEU A 70 14.52 -14.32 -22.56
CA LEU A 70 14.05 -12.94 -22.49
C LEU A 70 12.59 -12.87 -22.02
N ILE A 71 11.74 -13.84 -22.40
CA ILE A 71 10.33 -13.86 -22.02
C ILE A 71 10.14 -14.07 -20.51
N PRO A 72 10.64 -15.15 -19.88
CA PRO A 72 10.49 -15.34 -18.43
C PRO A 72 11.19 -14.27 -17.62
N ALA A 73 12.35 -13.77 -18.05
CA ALA A 73 13.03 -12.67 -17.39
C ALA A 73 12.24 -11.36 -17.49
N GLY A 74 11.64 -11.06 -18.64
CA GLY A 74 10.78 -9.89 -18.83
C GLY A 74 9.54 -9.92 -17.95
N ILE A 75 8.85 -11.06 -17.84
CA ILE A 75 7.72 -11.26 -16.93
C ILE A 75 8.15 -10.97 -15.49
N PHE A 76 9.28 -11.53 -15.07
CA PHE A 76 9.80 -11.32 -13.71
C PHE A 76 10.16 -9.86 -13.44
N MET A 77 10.85 -9.19 -14.37
CA MET A 77 11.24 -7.78 -14.24
C MET A 77 10.01 -6.87 -14.10
N LEU A 78 8.98 -7.08 -14.91
CA LEU A 78 7.74 -6.31 -14.83
C LEU A 78 7.01 -6.53 -13.50
N THR A 79 6.94 -7.77 -13.02
CA THR A 79 6.27 -8.07 -11.75
C THR A 79 7.08 -7.58 -10.54
N ALA A 80 8.41 -7.66 -10.58
CA ALA A 80 9.26 -7.11 -9.54
C ALA A 80 9.14 -5.58 -9.47
N ALA A 81 9.13 -4.89 -10.62
CA ALA A 81 8.92 -3.46 -10.68
C ALA A 81 7.54 -3.06 -10.11
N ALA A 82 6.47 -3.77 -10.49
CA ALA A 82 5.13 -3.53 -9.95
C ALA A 82 5.07 -3.78 -8.42
N SER A 83 5.72 -4.83 -7.93
CA SER A 83 5.83 -5.14 -6.50
C SER A 83 6.57 -4.03 -5.73
N ILE A 84 7.70 -3.52 -6.27
CA ILE A 84 8.44 -2.40 -5.69
C ILE A 84 7.55 -1.16 -5.60
N VAL A 85 6.83 -0.83 -6.66
CA VAL A 85 5.91 0.33 -6.65
C VAL A 85 4.85 0.18 -5.57
N CYS A 86 4.23 -1.00 -5.41
CA CYS A 86 3.27 -1.25 -4.34
C CYS A 86 3.90 -1.13 -2.94
N ALA A 87 5.13 -1.62 -2.76
CA ALA A 87 5.87 -1.51 -1.50
C ALA A 87 6.23 -0.04 -1.17
N LEU A 88 6.64 0.76 -2.16
CA LEU A 88 6.89 2.19 -2.01
C LEU A 88 5.61 2.94 -1.62
N LEU A 89 4.47 2.60 -2.23
CA LEU A 89 3.17 3.18 -1.86
C LEU A 89 2.74 2.80 -0.44
N SER A 90 3.11 1.60 0.02
CA SER A 90 2.93 1.18 1.42
C SER A 90 3.78 2.00 2.38
N ALA A 91 5.05 2.24 2.07
CA ALA A 91 5.97 3.01 2.90
C ALA A 91 5.71 4.53 2.87
N SER A 92 4.95 5.02 1.89
CA SER A 92 4.67 6.46 1.73
C SER A 92 3.72 6.95 2.82
N PRO A 93 4.07 8.02 3.57
CA PRO A 93 3.22 8.63 4.60
C PRO A 93 2.05 9.43 4.02
N GLU A 94 1.84 9.43 2.71
CA GLU A 94 0.81 10.25 2.06
C GLU A 94 -0.62 9.84 2.44
N ARG A 95 -1.49 10.83 2.61
CA ARG A 95 -2.91 10.65 2.90
C ARG A 95 -3.61 9.80 1.81
N VAL A 96 -4.53 8.96 2.24
CA VAL A 96 -5.27 8.00 1.40
C VAL A 96 -5.94 8.66 0.18
N GLY A 97 -6.39 9.90 0.30
CA GLY A 97 -7.09 10.64 -0.77
C GLY A 97 -6.22 10.93 -2.01
N ARG A 98 -4.95 11.24 -1.82
CA ARG A 98 -4.03 11.62 -2.90
C ARG A 98 -3.74 10.50 -3.88
N LEU A 99 -3.57 9.28 -3.39
CA LEU A 99 -3.33 8.12 -4.23
C LEU A 99 -4.55 7.71 -5.06
N GLN A 100 -5.74 7.83 -4.48
CA GLN A 100 -6.97 7.52 -5.18
C GLN A 100 -7.24 8.51 -6.32
N GLU A 101 -6.86 9.77 -6.16
CA GLU A 101 -6.97 10.78 -7.20
C GLU A 101 -5.91 10.66 -8.29
N THR A 102 -4.67 10.32 -7.92
CA THR A 102 -3.64 10.01 -8.92
C THR A 102 -4.03 8.79 -9.75
N TRP A 103 -4.60 7.76 -9.13
CA TRP A 103 -5.10 6.58 -9.84
C TRP A 103 -6.29 6.88 -10.74
N ARG A 104 -7.24 7.69 -10.28
CA ARG A 104 -8.37 8.17 -11.10
C ARG A 104 -7.88 9.01 -12.27
N TRP A 105 -6.95 9.93 -12.02
CA TRP A 105 -6.35 10.73 -13.08
C TRP A 105 -5.62 9.87 -14.12
N LEU A 106 -4.82 8.89 -13.69
CA LEU A 106 -4.12 7.96 -14.57
C LEU A 106 -5.12 7.18 -15.45
N LYS A 107 -6.21 6.71 -14.86
CA LYS A 107 -7.29 6.03 -15.58
C LYS A 107 -7.98 6.95 -16.59
N ASP A 108 -8.16 8.22 -16.25
CA ASP A 108 -8.76 9.23 -17.14
C ASP A 108 -7.79 9.60 -18.28
N VAL A 109 -6.49 9.65 -18.03
CA VAL A 109 -5.46 9.84 -19.07
C VAL A 109 -5.42 8.64 -20.01
N CYS A 110 -5.42 7.41 -19.49
CA CYS A 110 -5.48 6.19 -20.32
C CYS A 110 -6.75 6.13 -21.18
N ARG A 111 -7.86 6.69 -20.70
CA ARG A 111 -9.11 6.82 -21.45
C ARG A 111 -9.18 8.05 -22.35
N ARG A 112 -8.07 8.79 -22.51
CA ARG A 112 -7.98 10.07 -23.27
C ARG A 112 -8.97 11.17 -22.80
N LYS A 113 -9.47 11.09 -21.57
CA LYS A 113 -10.41 12.07 -20.98
C LYS A 113 -9.71 13.20 -20.23
N ALA A 114 -8.43 13.06 -19.87
CA ALA A 114 -7.65 14.10 -19.20
C ALA A 114 -6.29 14.31 -19.89
N ARG A 115 -5.80 15.55 -19.85
CA ARG A 115 -4.47 15.91 -20.39
C ARG A 115 -3.40 15.76 -19.29
N LEU A 116 -2.18 15.39 -19.67
CA LEU A 116 -1.04 15.28 -18.74
C LEU A 116 -0.78 16.59 -17.97
N ARG A 117 -1.13 17.73 -18.56
CA ARG A 117 -0.97 19.06 -17.99
C ARG A 117 -1.90 19.35 -16.80
N ASP A 118 -3.02 18.63 -16.70
CA ASP A 118 -4.03 18.83 -15.65
C ASP A 118 -3.65 18.11 -14.33
N PHE A 119 -2.53 17.37 -14.33
CA PHE A 119 -2.04 16.64 -13.15
C PHE A 119 -1.81 17.56 -11.94
N LYS A 120 -1.08 18.66 -12.17
CA LYS A 120 -0.73 19.60 -11.10
C LYS A 120 -1.96 20.28 -10.48
N THR A 121 -2.95 20.59 -11.29
CA THR A 121 -4.18 21.28 -10.83
C THR A 121 -5.10 20.35 -10.06
N ARG A 122 -5.26 19.10 -10.49
CA ARG A 122 -6.13 18.13 -9.81
C ARG A 122 -5.51 17.54 -8.55
N VAL A 123 -4.21 17.23 -8.56
CA VAL A 123 -3.54 16.60 -7.41
C VAL A 123 -3.11 17.62 -6.36
N SER A 124 -2.81 18.88 -6.78
CA SER A 124 -2.40 19.94 -5.86
C SER A 124 -3.57 20.67 -5.20
N HIS A 125 -4.76 20.59 -5.78
CA HIS A 125 -5.94 21.33 -5.31
C HIS A 125 -6.90 20.49 -4.47
N ASN A 126 -6.45 19.34 -3.96
CA ASN A 126 -7.29 18.58 -3.03
C ASN A 126 -7.31 19.30 -1.69
N PRO A 127 -8.45 19.93 -1.32
CA PRO A 127 -8.58 20.43 0.03
C PRO A 127 -8.36 19.23 0.94
N THR A 128 -7.52 19.39 1.92
CA THR A 128 -7.42 18.48 3.05
C THR A 128 -8.83 18.12 3.45
N VAL A 129 -9.28 16.93 3.13
CA VAL A 129 -10.58 16.44 3.57
C VAL A 129 -10.44 16.34 5.08
N HIS A 130 -10.91 17.36 5.78
CA HIS A 130 -11.15 17.31 7.20
C HIS A 130 -12.30 16.32 7.37
N PHE A 131 -11.98 15.05 7.59
CA PHE A 131 -13.00 13.99 7.73
C PHE A 131 -13.87 14.22 8.96
N PHE A 132 -13.44 15.06 9.89
CA PHE A 132 -14.10 15.32 11.16
C PHE A 132 -14.04 16.81 11.53
N GLY A 133 -15.01 17.59 11.02
CA GLY A 133 -15.23 18.97 11.43
C GLY A 133 -14.28 20.03 10.84
N ASP A 134 -14.70 21.30 10.93
CA ASP A 134 -13.97 22.46 10.35
C ASP A 134 -12.70 22.86 11.12
N SER A 135 -12.39 22.23 12.26
CA SER A 135 -11.26 22.61 13.08
C SER A 135 -10.08 21.64 12.95
N PRO A 136 -8.85 22.14 12.69
CA PRO A 136 -7.67 21.30 12.59
C PRO A 136 -7.37 20.59 13.91
N ASN A 137 -6.96 19.32 13.86
CA ASN A 137 -6.53 18.59 15.04
C ASN A 137 -5.04 18.81 15.28
N ILE A 138 -4.68 19.49 16.39
CA ILE A 138 -3.29 19.81 16.73
C ILE A 138 -2.43 18.58 17.09
N LEU A 139 -3.04 17.44 17.38
CA LEU A 139 -2.33 16.19 17.66
C LEU A 139 -1.86 15.54 16.34
N ILE A 140 -2.59 15.74 15.26
CA ILE A 140 -2.23 15.21 13.93
C ILE A 140 -1.07 16.05 13.36
N TYR A 141 0.05 15.38 13.03
CA TYR A 141 1.28 16.01 12.54
C TYR A 141 1.04 16.95 11.34
N GLU A 142 0.25 16.55 10.38
CA GLU A 142 0.03 17.29 9.14
C GLU A 142 -0.78 18.58 9.33
N ASP A 143 -1.71 18.58 10.28
CA ASP A 143 -2.49 19.76 10.63
C ASP A 143 -1.66 20.70 11.49
N ARG A 144 -0.92 20.14 12.46
CA ARG A 144 0.01 20.90 13.31
C ARG A 144 1.06 21.65 12.51
N ALA A 145 1.62 21.05 11.46
CA ALA A 145 2.65 21.67 10.62
C ALA A 145 2.16 22.93 9.87
N LYS A 146 0.85 23.13 9.75
CA LYS A 146 0.24 24.28 9.06
C LYS A 146 -0.16 25.41 10.01
N ILE A 147 -0.15 25.16 11.33
CA ILE A 147 -0.62 26.10 12.34
C ILE A 147 0.55 26.98 12.80
N PRO A 148 0.40 28.33 12.81
CA PRO A 148 1.37 29.22 13.39
C PRO A 148 1.56 28.93 14.89
N LYS A 149 2.79 29.17 15.41
CA LYS A 149 3.17 28.85 16.79
C LYS A 149 2.22 29.43 17.85
N ASP A 150 1.82 30.68 17.68
CA ASP A 150 0.98 31.38 18.66
C ASP A 150 -0.43 30.80 18.71
N ARG A 151 -0.98 30.49 17.52
CA ARG A 151 -2.29 29.83 17.41
C ARG A 151 -2.25 28.42 17.95
N TYR A 152 -1.16 27.68 17.70
CA TYR A 152 -0.97 26.33 18.26
C TYR A 152 -1.03 26.34 19.78
N TRP A 153 -0.37 27.30 20.43
CA TRP A 153 -0.39 27.42 21.88
C TRP A 153 -1.79 27.74 22.44
N GLN A 154 -2.53 28.63 21.80
CA GLN A 154 -3.91 28.96 22.19
C GLN A 154 -4.80 27.71 22.09
N MET A 155 -4.76 27.02 20.95
CA MET A 155 -5.54 25.78 20.74
C MET A 155 -5.16 24.68 21.74
N MET A 156 -3.88 24.57 22.11
CA MET A 156 -3.43 23.63 23.12
C MET A 156 -4.00 23.98 24.50
N GLN A 157 -4.03 25.27 24.89
CA GLN A 157 -4.64 25.68 26.14
C GLN A 157 -6.16 25.39 26.17
N ASP A 158 -6.85 25.69 25.07
CA ASP A 158 -8.30 25.43 24.97
C ASP A 158 -8.61 23.93 25.16
N ILE A 159 -7.82 23.04 24.52
CA ILE A 159 -7.99 21.59 24.68
C ILE A 159 -7.65 21.13 26.09
N MET A 160 -6.57 21.65 26.70
CA MET A 160 -6.18 21.26 28.07
C MET A 160 -7.21 21.65 29.13
N ASN A 161 -7.99 22.69 28.88
CA ASN A 161 -9.02 23.15 29.79
C ASN A 161 -10.33 22.35 29.70
N ASP A 162 -10.52 21.58 28.62
CA ASP A 162 -11.71 20.77 28.39
C ASP A 162 -11.38 19.28 28.28
N ARG A 163 -11.73 18.53 29.29
CA ARG A 163 -11.44 17.09 29.39
C ARG A 163 -12.13 16.27 28.28
N GLU A 164 -13.31 16.65 27.87
CA GLU A 164 -14.05 15.96 26.83
C GLU A 164 -13.38 16.16 25.48
N GLN A 165 -12.92 17.36 25.19
CA GLN A 165 -12.15 17.65 24.00
C GLN A 165 -10.81 16.90 23.93
N ILE A 166 -10.11 16.73 25.05
CA ILE A 166 -8.89 15.90 25.08
C ILE A 166 -9.19 14.49 24.57
N TYR A 167 -10.18 13.83 25.14
CA TYR A 167 -10.52 12.46 24.75
C TYR A 167 -11.01 12.37 23.30
N TYR A 168 -11.79 13.35 22.87
CA TYR A 168 -12.25 13.43 21.48
C TYR A 168 -11.06 13.52 20.52
N ARG A 169 -10.14 14.44 20.74
CA ARG A 169 -8.96 14.64 19.89
C ARG A 169 -8.00 13.44 19.89
N MET A 170 -7.83 12.82 21.03
CA MET A 170 -7.03 11.58 21.14
C MET A 170 -7.68 10.42 20.38
N SER A 171 -8.99 10.27 20.44
CA SER A 171 -9.71 9.24 19.69
C SER A 171 -9.65 9.49 18.19
N GLU A 172 -9.74 10.74 17.76
CA GLU A 172 -9.60 11.15 16.37
C GLU A 172 -8.18 10.83 15.82
N GLU A 173 -7.14 11.12 16.59
CA GLU A 173 -5.76 10.77 16.23
C GLU A 173 -5.57 9.26 16.10
N LEU A 174 -6.07 8.49 17.07
CA LEU A 174 -5.99 7.04 17.04
C LEU A 174 -6.71 6.44 15.83
N TYR A 175 -7.89 6.97 15.49
CA TYR A 175 -8.62 6.58 14.30
C TYR A 175 -7.80 6.83 13.01
N TRP A 176 -7.14 7.99 12.92
CA TRP A 176 -6.26 8.33 11.80
C TRP A 176 -5.08 7.37 11.66
N LEU A 177 -4.43 7.02 12.78
CA LEU A 177 -3.34 6.06 12.77
C LEU A 177 -3.83 4.69 12.29
N GLY A 178 -5.00 4.24 12.71
CA GLY A 178 -5.61 3.01 12.24
C GLY A 178 -5.89 3.02 10.73
N LEU A 179 -6.40 4.13 10.18
CA LEU A 179 -6.60 4.27 8.73
C LEU A 179 -5.28 4.24 7.96
N MET A 180 -4.22 4.87 8.50
CA MET A 180 -2.89 4.81 7.88
C MET A 180 -2.33 3.38 7.91
N ALA A 181 -2.46 2.68 9.02
CA ALA A 181 -2.03 1.31 9.16
C ALA A 181 -2.77 0.39 8.16
N ASP A 182 -4.10 0.48 8.08
CA ASP A 182 -4.91 -0.29 7.12
C ASP A 182 -4.45 -0.07 5.67
N LYS A 183 -4.22 1.20 5.29
CA LYS A 183 -3.69 1.54 3.97
C LYS A 183 -2.32 0.89 3.71
N GLN A 184 -1.40 1.04 4.65
CA GLN A 184 -0.04 0.50 4.50
C GLN A 184 -0.07 -1.02 4.36
N PHE A 185 -0.83 -1.71 5.19
CA PHE A 185 -0.97 -3.16 5.12
C PHE A 185 -1.65 -3.63 3.83
N LYS A 186 -2.63 -2.91 3.30
CA LYS A 186 -3.27 -3.22 2.00
C LYS A 186 -2.29 -3.15 0.84
N PHE A 187 -1.49 -2.09 0.74
CA PHE A 187 -0.47 -1.97 -0.31
C PHE A 187 0.65 -2.98 -0.14
N LEU A 188 1.06 -3.24 1.09
CA LEU A 188 2.04 -4.27 1.42
C LEU A 188 1.55 -5.66 0.99
N HIS A 189 0.31 -6.00 1.31
CA HIS A 189 -0.32 -7.26 0.88
C HIS A 189 -0.35 -7.37 -0.65
N MET A 190 -0.72 -6.28 -1.33
CA MET A 190 -0.73 -6.25 -2.80
C MET A 190 0.67 -6.48 -3.38
N SER A 191 1.71 -5.88 -2.79
CA SER A 191 3.11 -6.12 -3.17
C SER A 191 3.49 -7.60 -3.08
N TYR A 192 3.15 -8.25 -1.96
CA TYR A 192 3.39 -9.70 -1.78
C TYR A 192 2.62 -10.57 -2.79
N VAL A 193 1.37 -10.24 -3.06
CA VAL A 193 0.53 -10.97 -4.02
C VAL A 193 1.11 -10.87 -5.43
N VAL A 194 1.45 -9.65 -5.87
CA VAL A 194 2.05 -9.41 -7.19
C VAL A 194 3.37 -10.15 -7.32
N PHE A 195 4.25 -10.06 -6.32
CA PHE A 195 5.53 -10.76 -6.34
C PHE A 195 5.36 -12.28 -6.40
N ARG A 196 4.50 -12.85 -5.56
CA ARG A 196 4.24 -14.30 -5.53
C ARG A 196 3.74 -14.83 -6.86
N TRP A 197 2.73 -14.19 -7.45
CA TRP A 197 2.18 -14.61 -8.72
C TRP A 197 3.14 -14.38 -9.89
N GLY A 198 3.89 -13.29 -9.84
CA GLY A 198 4.92 -13.00 -10.84
C GLY A 198 6.05 -14.01 -10.82
N LEU A 199 6.51 -14.40 -9.63
CA LEU A 199 7.52 -15.45 -9.48
C LEU A 199 7.01 -16.78 -10.05
N LEU A 200 5.78 -17.19 -9.71
CA LEU A 200 5.17 -18.42 -10.24
C LEU A 200 5.05 -18.38 -11.77
N ALA A 201 4.54 -17.27 -12.32
CA ALA A 201 4.41 -17.10 -13.76
C ALA A 201 5.77 -17.16 -14.47
N SER A 202 6.81 -16.54 -13.91
CA SER A 202 8.16 -16.59 -14.45
C SER A 202 8.75 -18.00 -14.43
N VAL A 203 8.56 -18.75 -13.34
CA VAL A 203 9.02 -20.14 -13.24
C VAL A 203 8.29 -21.05 -14.25
N ILE A 204 6.98 -20.89 -14.38
CA ILE A 204 6.19 -21.63 -15.38
C ILE A 204 6.66 -21.30 -16.79
N ALA A 205 6.82 -20.01 -17.11
CA ALA A 205 7.32 -19.57 -18.41
C ALA A 205 8.71 -20.13 -18.71
N PHE A 206 9.60 -20.15 -17.72
CA PHE A 206 10.95 -20.73 -17.84
C PHE A 206 10.87 -22.23 -18.15
N THR A 207 10.03 -22.97 -17.44
CA THR A 207 9.84 -24.41 -17.64
C THR A 207 9.27 -24.69 -19.03
N VAL A 208 8.27 -23.94 -19.47
CA VAL A 208 7.65 -24.06 -20.80
C VAL A 208 8.68 -23.81 -21.91
N VAL A 209 9.45 -22.72 -21.80
CA VAL A 209 10.48 -22.36 -22.79
C VAL A 209 11.56 -23.46 -22.89
N LYS A 210 11.92 -24.12 -21.79
CA LYS A 210 12.91 -25.20 -21.77
C LYS A 210 12.37 -26.52 -22.34
N THR A 211 11.12 -26.86 -22.03
CA THR A 211 10.56 -28.18 -22.40
C THR A 211 9.97 -28.21 -23.80
N LEU A 212 9.40 -27.10 -24.29
CA LEU A 212 8.73 -27.05 -25.59
C LEU A 212 9.64 -27.46 -26.77
N PRO A 213 10.89 -26.99 -26.90
CA PRO A 213 11.79 -27.37 -27.98
C PRO A 213 12.19 -28.84 -27.95
N SER A 214 12.18 -29.48 -26.79
CA SER A 214 12.53 -30.91 -26.68
C SER A 214 11.35 -31.83 -26.95
N VAL A 215 10.13 -31.40 -26.69
CA VAL A 215 8.91 -32.22 -26.87
C VAL A 215 8.40 -32.19 -28.32
N ILE A 216 8.48 -31.07 -29.02
CA ILE A 216 7.97 -30.95 -30.40
C ILE A 216 8.65 -31.91 -31.37
N PRO A 217 9.99 -32.03 -31.46
CA PRO A 217 10.65 -32.95 -32.36
C PRO A 217 10.38 -34.41 -31.97
N ALA A 218 10.28 -34.74 -30.67
CA ALA A 218 9.93 -36.08 -30.22
C ALA A 218 8.51 -36.51 -30.66
N MET A 219 7.54 -35.62 -30.56
CA MET A 219 6.17 -35.88 -31.06
C MET A 219 6.12 -36.04 -32.59
N GLN A 220 6.90 -35.27 -33.34
CA GLN A 220 6.98 -35.39 -34.79
C GLN A 220 7.60 -36.71 -35.22
N ALA A 221 8.70 -37.14 -34.57
CA ALA A 221 9.34 -38.41 -34.79
C ALA A 221 8.39 -39.60 -34.49
N GLN A 222 7.62 -39.51 -33.41
CA GLN A 222 6.66 -40.52 -33.04
C GLN A 222 5.49 -40.62 -34.05
N LYS A 223 4.98 -39.50 -34.58
CA LYS A 223 3.98 -39.44 -35.64
C LYS A 223 4.50 -40.06 -36.94
N GLN A 224 5.74 -39.77 -37.33
CA GLN A 224 6.35 -40.37 -38.53
C GLN A 224 6.54 -41.89 -38.39
N ALA A 225 6.99 -42.37 -37.23
CA ALA A 225 7.13 -43.79 -36.96
C ALA A 225 5.78 -44.53 -37.00
N ALA A 226 4.74 -43.95 -36.43
CA ALA A 226 3.39 -44.50 -36.47
C ALA A 226 2.81 -44.55 -37.90
N HIS A 227 3.11 -43.57 -38.74
CA HIS A 227 2.67 -43.55 -40.14
C HIS A 227 3.37 -44.61 -40.99
N LEU A 228 4.65 -44.89 -40.71
CA LEU A 228 5.41 -45.96 -41.40
C LEU A 228 4.99 -47.38 -40.99
N GLN A 229 4.38 -47.57 -39.81
CA GLN A 229 3.86 -48.85 -39.37
C GLN A 229 2.46 -49.19 -39.93
N THR A 230 1.78 -48.22 -40.53
CA THR A 230 0.44 -48.35 -41.11
C THR A 230 0.45 -48.49 -42.65
N LEU A 231 1.63 -48.44 -43.27
CA LEU A 231 1.90 -48.79 -44.69
C LEU A 231 2.49 -50.17 -44.82
#